data_e59aa95a6f304ba5c18cb7295267b38a
#
_entry.id   e59aa95a6f304ba5c18cb7295267b38a
#
_cell.length_a   1.000
_cell.length_b   1.000
_cell.length_c   1.000
_cell.angle_alpha   90.00
_cell.angle_beta   90.00
_cell.angle_gamma   90.00
#
_symmetry.space_group_name_H-M   'P 1'
#
loop_
_entity.id
_entity.type
_entity.pdbx_description
1 polymer ?
#
loop_
_entity_poly.entity_id
_entity_poly.type
_entity_poly.pdbx_seq_one_letter_code
_entity_poly.pdbx_strand_id
1 'polypeptide(L)'
;MKQDAFENGYVPFYGSSELSRLDSLHPSVIAQKYQRNYRPFLLGGPGSQSLAQFLGMQGTADELKDKKAVVIISPQWFTKMGQDPDAFALYYSPLQACNFLLGIKKDSVSSRYAAKRFLAMPEVKGTVKRGMKRIAAGEELTDAQRFILENQRRMLNNEDKFFSTFQLRDRIKKINTRAKLLPDTYSVKGLNELAEQEAAKNTNSNSFGINNRFFKTRLNKRNLMKLKDSQRDFDYTKSVEYSDFELMLQQFAKQHTNVLFIIPPINQKWSEYTGLSEEMYQKSVSKIKYQLASQGFNNVEDLSRHGGEKYFMEDTIHLGWRGWVAVDQAVKPFMQRPNGRYNYNIHDYFYTKKWQKEPHKIGSTDKSPVNYSLKGK
;
A
#
# COMPACT_ATOMS: atom_id res chain seq x y z
N MET A 1 -3.76 -9.04 -18.06
CA MET A 1 -4.16 -9.59 -16.73
C MET A 1 -4.71 -8.54 -15.78
N LYS A 2 -3.96 -7.44 -15.41
CA LYS A 2 -4.52 -6.40 -14.52
C LYS A 2 -5.71 -5.69 -15.17
N GLN A 3 -5.59 -5.28 -16.42
CA GLN A 3 -6.66 -4.65 -17.20
C GLN A 3 -7.90 -5.54 -17.23
N ASP A 4 -7.76 -6.78 -17.67
CA ASP A 4 -8.87 -7.75 -17.74
C ASP A 4 -9.55 -7.95 -16.37
N ALA A 5 -8.77 -7.95 -15.26
CA ALA A 5 -9.33 -8.08 -13.93
C ALA A 5 -10.22 -6.87 -13.57
N PHE A 6 -9.74 -5.65 -13.84
CA PHE A 6 -10.48 -4.42 -13.51
C PHE A 6 -11.73 -4.23 -14.38
N GLU A 7 -11.70 -4.72 -15.63
CA GLU A 7 -12.87 -4.79 -16.50
C GLU A 7 -13.91 -5.81 -15.99
N ASN A 8 -13.46 -6.88 -15.33
CA ASN A 8 -14.31 -7.95 -14.79
C ASN A 8 -14.70 -7.76 -13.31
N GLY A 9 -14.77 -6.52 -12.83
CA GLY A 9 -15.30 -6.17 -11.51
C GLY A 9 -14.35 -6.45 -10.33
N TYR A 10 -13.07 -6.71 -10.61
CA TYR A 10 -12.08 -6.75 -9.55
C TYR A 10 -11.73 -5.34 -9.08
N VAL A 11 -11.59 -5.20 -7.76
CA VAL A 11 -11.21 -3.94 -7.10
C VAL A 11 -9.75 -4.04 -6.64
N PRO A 12 -8.88 -3.09 -7.01
CA PRO A 12 -7.50 -3.11 -6.58
C PRO A 12 -7.38 -2.88 -5.07
N PHE A 13 -6.64 -3.76 -4.42
CA PHE A 13 -6.19 -3.66 -3.04
C PHE A 13 -4.69 -3.49 -3.06
N TYR A 14 -4.23 -2.28 -2.81
CA TYR A 14 -2.82 -1.93 -2.69
C TYR A 14 -2.34 -2.14 -1.25
N GLY A 15 -1.14 -2.67 -1.11
CA GLY A 15 -0.55 -2.94 0.19
C GLY A 15 0.85 -3.55 0.04
N SER A 16 1.31 -4.25 1.06
CA SER A 16 2.61 -4.94 1.08
C SER A 16 2.43 -6.42 1.42
N SER A 17 3.27 -6.94 2.32
CA SER A 17 3.29 -8.36 2.70
C SER A 17 2.00 -8.86 3.35
N GLU A 18 1.20 -7.99 3.95
CA GLU A 18 -0.12 -8.33 4.51
C GLU A 18 -1.04 -8.94 3.46
N LEU A 19 -1.04 -8.43 2.23
CA LEU A 19 -1.87 -8.94 1.14
C LEU A 19 -1.44 -10.33 0.64
N SER A 20 -0.24 -10.76 0.93
CA SER A 20 0.25 -12.09 0.57
C SER A 20 -0.08 -13.17 1.62
N ARG A 21 -0.52 -12.77 2.82
CA ARG A 21 -0.86 -13.64 3.94
C ARG A 21 -2.34 -13.98 3.94
N LEU A 22 -2.66 -15.07 3.27
CA LEU A 22 -4.03 -15.50 3.08
C LEU A 22 -4.46 -16.38 4.27
N ASP A 23 -5.10 -15.80 5.29
CA ASP A 23 -5.83 -16.55 6.32
C ASP A 23 -7.30 -16.75 5.93
N SER A 24 -8.10 -17.40 6.80
CA SER A 24 -9.51 -17.66 6.54
C SER A 24 -10.37 -16.39 6.55
N LEU A 25 -9.92 -15.34 7.19
CA LEU A 25 -10.65 -14.06 7.32
C LEU A 25 -10.10 -12.97 6.40
N HIS A 26 -9.17 -13.34 5.52
CA HIS A 26 -8.64 -12.41 4.52
C HIS A 26 -9.76 -11.88 3.60
N PRO A 27 -9.75 -10.59 3.21
CA PRO A 27 -10.81 -9.96 2.41
C PRO A 27 -11.21 -10.74 1.15
N SER A 28 -10.25 -11.38 0.48
CA SER A 28 -10.55 -12.22 -0.70
C SER A 28 -11.36 -13.46 -0.35
N VAL A 29 -11.16 -14.04 0.83
CA VAL A 29 -11.88 -15.22 1.30
C VAL A 29 -13.30 -14.85 1.73
N ILE A 30 -13.45 -13.76 2.48
CA ILE A 30 -14.75 -13.23 2.90
C ILE A 30 -15.59 -12.83 1.68
N ALA A 31 -15.00 -12.13 0.70
CA ALA A 31 -15.69 -11.73 -0.52
C ALA A 31 -16.17 -12.96 -1.32
N GLN A 32 -15.36 -14.01 -1.39
CA GLN A 32 -15.71 -15.26 -2.08
C GLN A 32 -16.84 -16.02 -1.35
N LYS A 33 -16.74 -16.19 -0.02
CA LYS A 33 -17.75 -16.93 0.79
C LYS A 33 -19.12 -16.30 0.68
N TYR A 34 -19.19 -14.97 0.85
CA TYR A 34 -20.45 -14.25 0.93
C TYR A 34 -20.86 -13.60 -0.41
N GLN A 35 -20.28 -14.06 -1.51
CA GLN A 35 -20.64 -13.67 -2.88
C GLN A 35 -20.78 -12.13 -3.00
N ARG A 36 -19.78 -11.40 -2.49
CA ARG A 36 -19.77 -9.94 -2.56
C ARG A 36 -19.82 -9.49 -4.02
N ASN A 37 -20.41 -8.33 -4.28
CA ASN A 37 -20.44 -7.69 -5.60
C ASN A 37 -19.07 -7.10 -6.04
N TYR A 38 -18.00 -7.43 -5.32
CA TYR A 38 -16.62 -7.07 -5.62
C TYR A 38 -15.68 -8.24 -5.33
N ARG A 39 -14.56 -8.26 -6.02
CA ARG A 39 -13.47 -9.22 -5.79
C ARG A 39 -12.17 -8.46 -5.57
N PRO A 40 -11.48 -8.63 -4.44
CA PRO A 40 -10.18 -8.00 -4.22
C PRO A 40 -9.14 -8.50 -5.24
N PHE A 41 -8.50 -7.58 -5.95
CA PHE A 41 -7.31 -7.83 -6.75
C PHE A 41 -6.09 -7.33 -5.98
N LEU A 42 -5.31 -8.27 -5.45
CA LEU A 42 -4.24 -7.96 -4.51
C LEU A 42 -2.98 -7.47 -5.23
N LEU A 43 -2.61 -6.22 -5.00
CA LEU A 43 -1.48 -5.53 -5.58
C LEU A 43 -0.47 -5.17 -4.49
N GLY A 44 0.32 -6.13 -4.10
CA GLY A 44 1.34 -5.97 -3.08
C GLY A 44 1.99 -7.29 -2.70
N GLY A 45 3.17 -7.19 -2.14
CA GLY A 45 3.95 -8.30 -1.63
C GLY A 45 5.07 -7.77 -0.73
N PRO A 46 5.91 -8.63 -0.15
CA PRO A 46 6.94 -8.23 0.81
C PRO A 46 7.84 -7.10 0.30
N GLY A 47 7.90 -5.98 1.03
CA GLY A 47 8.72 -4.82 0.70
C GLY A 47 8.16 -3.91 -0.40
N SER A 48 6.94 -4.17 -0.91
CA SER A 48 6.25 -3.21 -1.78
C SER A 48 5.82 -2.00 -0.96
N GLN A 49 6.29 -0.81 -1.35
CA GLN A 49 5.93 0.47 -0.76
C GLN A 49 5.40 1.41 -1.85
N SER A 50 5.11 2.66 -1.50
CA SER A 50 4.40 3.59 -2.39
C SER A 50 5.07 3.80 -3.75
N LEU A 51 6.41 3.86 -3.81
CA LEU A 51 7.12 4.02 -5.08
C LEU A 51 6.92 2.83 -6.02
N ALA A 52 7.03 1.60 -5.50
CA ALA A 52 6.81 0.38 -6.28
C ALA A 52 5.34 0.25 -6.71
N GLN A 53 4.41 0.62 -5.83
CA GLN A 53 2.98 0.61 -6.13
C GLN A 53 2.62 1.65 -7.18
N PHE A 54 3.15 2.88 -7.08
CA PHE A 54 2.99 3.91 -8.10
C PHE A 54 3.49 3.46 -9.48
N LEU A 55 4.68 2.83 -9.53
CA LEU A 55 5.15 2.24 -10.78
C LEU A 55 4.18 1.18 -11.29
N GLY A 56 3.68 0.33 -10.36
CA GLY A 56 2.69 -0.71 -10.65
C GLY A 56 1.35 -0.20 -11.21
N MET A 57 1.00 1.06 -10.95
CA MET A 57 -0.21 1.71 -11.47
C MET A 57 -0.03 2.16 -12.94
N GLN A 58 1.21 2.32 -13.40
CA GLN A 58 1.46 2.80 -14.76
C GLN A 58 1.04 1.75 -15.79
N GLY A 59 0.19 2.14 -16.73
CA GLY A 59 -0.39 1.24 -17.73
C GLY A 59 -1.70 0.56 -17.32
N THR A 60 -2.21 0.82 -16.10
CA THR A 60 -3.56 0.44 -15.65
C THR A 60 -4.27 1.60 -14.98
N ALA A 61 -3.79 2.81 -15.19
CA ALA A 61 -4.35 3.99 -14.53
C ALA A 61 -5.75 4.33 -15.06
N ASP A 62 -5.97 4.15 -16.35
CA ASP A 62 -7.25 4.49 -16.98
C ASP A 62 -8.39 3.57 -16.52
N GLU A 63 -8.08 2.33 -16.16
CA GLU A 63 -9.03 1.37 -15.59
C GLU A 63 -9.47 1.73 -14.16
N LEU A 64 -8.75 2.64 -13.49
CA LEU A 64 -9.12 3.17 -12.17
C LEU A 64 -10.09 4.36 -12.26
N LYS A 65 -10.35 4.86 -13.47
CA LYS A 65 -11.16 6.06 -13.64
C LYS A 65 -12.57 5.86 -13.08
N ASP A 66 -12.96 6.77 -12.16
CA ASP A 66 -14.25 6.77 -11.48
C ASP A 66 -14.58 5.44 -10.77
N LYS A 67 -13.56 4.64 -10.40
CA LYS A 67 -13.72 3.37 -9.69
C LYS A 67 -13.30 3.48 -8.22
N LYS A 68 -13.37 2.35 -7.51
CA LYS A 68 -12.95 2.21 -6.12
C LYS A 68 -11.61 1.51 -6.01
N ALA A 69 -10.85 1.85 -4.97
CA ALA A 69 -9.63 1.17 -4.57
C ALA A 69 -9.54 1.07 -3.04
N VAL A 70 -8.79 0.12 -2.53
CA VAL A 70 -8.41 0.02 -1.12
C VAL A 70 -6.90 0.10 -1.01
N VAL A 71 -6.39 0.86 -0.07
CA VAL A 71 -4.96 0.97 0.22
C VAL A 71 -4.72 0.66 1.68
N ILE A 72 -3.94 -0.35 1.98
CA ILE A 72 -3.42 -0.60 3.32
C ILE A 72 -2.09 0.13 3.41
N ILE A 73 -2.06 1.25 4.14
CA ILE A 73 -0.90 2.12 4.29
C ILE A 73 -0.28 1.94 5.67
N SER A 74 0.83 1.23 5.74
CA SER A 74 1.49 0.94 7.01
C SER A 74 2.48 2.04 7.39
N PRO A 75 2.37 2.65 8.58
CA PRO A 75 3.35 3.63 9.07
C PRO A 75 4.78 3.12 9.09
N GLN A 76 5.00 1.81 9.17
CA GLN A 76 6.35 1.20 9.12
C GLN A 76 7.06 1.36 7.78
N TRP A 77 6.35 1.69 6.70
CA TRP A 77 6.98 2.00 5.41
C TRP A 77 7.74 3.31 5.45
N PHE A 78 7.37 4.20 6.38
CA PHE A 78 7.90 5.55 6.49
C PHE A 78 9.26 5.59 7.20
N THR A 79 10.14 4.66 6.87
CA THR A 79 11.54 4.70 7.28
C THR A 79 12.27 5.86 6.58
N LYS A 80 13.40 6.28 7.12
CA LYS A 80 14.19 7.38 6.55
C LYS A 80 14.51 7.20 5.06
N MET A 81 14.75 5.95 4.64
CA MET A 81 15.10 5.60 3.25
C MET A 81 13.86 5.42 2.36
N GLY A 82 12.67 5.20 2.94
CA GLY A 82 11.47 4.81 2.19
C GLY A 82 11.66 3.45 1.49
N GLN A 83 11.29 3.38 0.22
CA GLN A 83 11.37 2.16 -0.58
C GLN A 83 12.78 1.58 -0.59
N ASP A 84 12.91 0.36 -0.12
CA ASP A 84 14.14 -0.43 -0.18
C ASP A 84 14.47 -0.80 -1.65
N PRO A 85 15.72 -0.57 -2.12
CA PRO A 85 16.09 -0.84 -3.51
C PRO A 85 16.03 -2.32 -3.90
N ASP A 86 16.42 -3.25 -3.01
CA ASP A 86 16.39 -4.69 -3.30
C ASP A 86 14.96 -5.19 -3.39
N ALA A 87 14.08 -4.69 -2.51
CA ALA A 87 12.67 -4.97 -2.58
C ALA A 87 12.04 -4.34 -3.84
N PHE A 88 12.44 -3.12 -4.24
CA PHE A 88 11.98 -2.49 -5.46
C PHE A 88 12.29 -3.32 -6.70
N ALA A 89 13.46 -3.94 -6.76
CA ALA A 89 13.88 -4.80 -7.86
C ALA A 89 12.89 -5.94 -8.15
N LEU A 90 12.21 -6.46 -7.11
CA LEU A 90 11.21 -7.52 -7.25
C LEU A 90 9.91 -7.05 -7.94
N TYR A 91 9.66 -5.75 -7.93
CA TYR A 91 8.44 -5.13 -8.47
C TYR A 91 8.69 -4.26 -9.69
N TYR A 92 9.96 -4.03 -10.03
CA TYR A 92 10.31 -3.23 -11.18
C TYR A 92 9.86 -3.90 -12.47
N SER A 93 9.19 -3.13 -13.32
CA SER A 93 8.78 -3.54 -14.66
C SER A 93 9.24 -2.52 -15.68
N PRO A 94 10.09 -2.91 -16.64
CA PRO A 94 10.47 -2.04 -17.74
C PRO A 94 9.26 -1.53 -18.54
N LEU A 95 8.22 -2.35 -18.70
CA LEU A 95 6.98 -1.96 -19.36
C LEU A 95 6.31 -0.79 -18.63
N GLN A 96 6.18 -0.87 -17.31
CA GLN A 96 5.56 0.18 -16.51
C GLN A 96 6.41 1.45 -16.49
N ALA A 97 7.74 1.32 -16.51
CA ALA A 97 8.65 2.45 -16.63
C ALA A 97 8.55 3.15 -18.00
N CYS A 98 8.38 2.39 -19.09
CA CYS A 98 8.07 2.95 -20.42
C CYS A 98 6.71 3.66 -20.41
N ASN A 99 5.68 3.06 -19.81
CA ASN A 99 4.35 3.68 -19.70
C ASN A 99 4.40 5.00 -18.93
N PHE A 100 5.14 5.04 -17.79
CA PHE A 100 5.36 6.27 -17.05
C PHE A 100 5.96 7.37 -17.93
N LEU A 101 7.09 7.09 -18.60
CA LEU A 101 7.77 8.07 -19.42
C LEU A 101 6.92 8.58 -20.59
N LEU A 102 6.25 7.66 -21.30
CA LEU A 102 5.41 7.99 -22.44
C LEU A 102 4.09 8.67 -22.03
N GLY A 103 3.63 8.46 -20.80
CA GLY A 103 2.45 9.09 -20.25
C GLY A 103 2.63 10.55 -19.82
N ILE A 104 3.86 11.04 -19.72
CA ILE A 104 4.15 12.43 -19.35
C ILE A 104 3.91 13.32 -20.57
N LYS A 105 2.86 14.15 -20.49
CA LYS A 105 2.49 15.10 -21.56
C LYS A 105 3.06 16.50 -21.34
N LYS A 106 3.29 16.87 -20.06
CA LYS A 106 3.84 18.18 -19.64
C LYS A 106 4.71 17.99 -18.41
N ASP A 107 5.70 18.85 -18.29
CA ASP A 107 6.52 18.92 -17.10
C ASP A 107 5.69 19.24 -15.86
N SER A 108 6.01 18.60 -14.74
CA SER A 108 5.34 18.80 -13.45
C SER A 108 6.29 18.47 -12.29
N VAL A 109 5.99 19.01 -11.11
CA VAL A 109 6.75 18.71 -9.89
C VAL A 109 6.75 17.21 -9.62
N SER A 110 5.62 16.57 -9.77
CA SER A 110 5.46 15.12 -9.53
C SER A 110 6.23 14.26 -10.53
N SER A 111 6.21 14.60 -11.83
CA SER A 111 6.96 13.85 -12.84
C SER A 111 8.47 13.94 -12.60
N ARG A 112 8.97 15.14 -12.29
CA ARG A 112 10.38 15.35 -11.92
C ARG A 112 10.76 14.62 -10.64
N TYR A 113 9.89 14.67 -9.63
CA TYR A 113 10.10 13.95 -8.37
C TYR A 113 10.16 12.43 -8.62
N ALA A 114 9.15 11.86 -9.28
CA ALA A 114 9.11 10.44 -9.60
C ALA A 114 10.35 9.98 -10.39
N ALA A 115 10.73 10.73 -11.42
CA ALA A 115 11.92 10.42 -12.21
C ALA A 115 13.21 10.42 -11.37
N LYS A 116 13.38 11.38 -10.43
CA LYS A 116 14.50 11.41 -9.48
C LYS A 116 14.50 10.19 -8.56
N ARG A 117 13.33 9.78 -8.07
CA ARG A 117 13.20 8.58 -7.21
C ARG A 117 13.54 7.31 -7.97
N PHE A 118 13.05 7.16 -9.20
CA PHE A 118 13.38 6.00 -10.04
C PHE A 118 14.88 5.95 -10.42
N LEU A 119 15.52 7.10 -10.67
CA LEU A 119 16.96 7.15 -10.92
C LEU A 119 17.81 6.69 -9.73
N ALA A 120 17.29 6.75 -8.52
CA ALA A 120 17.95 6.22 -7.33
C ALA A 120 17.84 4.70 -7.20
N MET A 121 17.03 4.03 -8.04
CA MET A 121 16.84 2.58 -8.04
C MET A 121 17.80 1.90 -9.03
N PRO A 122 18.56 0.88 -8.60
CA PRO A 122 19.58 0.21 -9.44
C PRO A 122 19.02 -0.41 -10.74
N GLU A 123 17.75 -0.83 -10.72
CA GLU A 123 17.10 -1.50 -11.84
C GLU A 123 16.81 -0.58 -13.03
N VAL A 124 16.79 0.73 -12.81
CA VAL A 124 16.53 1.71 -13.88
C VAL A 124 17.79 1.91 -14.73
N LYS A 125 17.80 1.29 -15.91
CA LYS A 125 18.96 1.21 -16.81
C LYS A 125 18.60 1.63 -18.26
N GLY A 126 19.59 1.71 -19.11
CA GLY A 126 19.43 1.85 -20.57
C GLY A 126 18.65 3.09 -20.99
N THR A 127 17.76 2.91 -21.94
CA THR A 127 16.94 4.00 -22.53
C THR A 127 15.98 4.59 -21.51
N VAL A 128 15.40 3.75 -20.63
CA VAL A 128 14.56 4.22 -19.54
C VAL A 128 15.33 5.19 -18.64
N LYS A 129 16.57 4.85 -18.24
CA LYS A 129 17.40 5.75 -17.42
C LYS A 129 17.67 7.08 -18.11
N ARG A 130 17.94 7.07 -19.41
CA ARG A 130 18.15 8.31 -20.20
C ARG A 130 16.88 9.16 -20.22
N GLY A 131 15.72 8.56 -20.44
CA GLY A 131 14.43 9.26 -20.38
C GLY A 131 14.17 9.85 -19.00
N MET A 132 14.37 9.05 -17.91
CA MET A 132 14.21 9.53 -16.54
C MET A 132 15.11 10.72 -16.22
N LYS A 133 16.36 10.76 -16.73
CA LYS A 133 17.26 11.91 -16.54
C LYS A 133 16.69 13.20 -17.13
N ARG A 134 16.12 13.14 -18.34
CA ARG A 134 15.50 14.30 -18.96
C ARG A 134 14.29 14.78 -18.16
N ILE A 135 13.37 13.87 -17.82
CA ILE A 135 12.21 14.23 -17.02
C ILE A 135 12.62 14.80 -15.65
N ALA A 136 13.64 14.24 -15.00
CA ALA A 136 14.16 14.75 -13.73
C ALA A 136 14.75 16.17 -13.83
N ALA A 137 15.24 16.54 -15.01
CA ALA A 137 15.74 17.89 -15.34
C ALA A 137 14.62 18.87 -15.75
N GLY A 138 13.37 18.39 -15.92
CA GLY A 138 12.26 19.19 -16.43
C GLY A 138 12.22 19.29 -17.96
N GLU A 139 12.94 18.39 -18.63
CA GLU A 139 13.01 18.36 -20.09
C GLU A 139 12.06 17.30 -20.68
N GLU A 140 11.54 17.53 -21.87
CA GLU A 140 10.74 16.54 -22.59
C GLU A 140 11.60 15.42 -23.19
N LEU A 141 11.00 14.27 -23.44
CA LEU A 141 11.63 13.22 -24.23
C LEU A 141 11.86 13.71 -25.67
N THR A 142 13.02 13.41 -26.24
CA THR A 142 13.24 13.62 -27.68
C THR A 142 12.39 12.65 -28.49
N ASP A 143 12.10 12.98 -29.76
CA ASP A 143 11.33 12.11 -30.67
C ASP A 143 12.00 10.75 -30.83
N ALA A 144 13.32 10.70 -30.92
CA ALA A 144 14.09 9.46 -30.98
C ALA A 144 13.92 8.62 -29.71
N GLN A 145 13.95 9.24 -28.53
CA GLN A 145 13.72 8.54 -27.27
C GLN A 145 12.28 8.02 -27.18
N ARG A 146 11.32 8.83 -27.58
CA ARG A 146 9.91 8.46 -27.62
C ARG A 146 9.70 7.26 -28.53
N PHE A 147 10.24 7.29 -29.74
CA PHE A 147 10.15 6.19 -30.70
C PHE A 147 10.74 4.87 -30.14
N ILE A 148 11.93 4.93 -29.52
CA ILE A 148 12.58 3.75 -28.93
C ILE A 148 11.74 3.19 -27.78
N LEU A 149 11.23 4.06 -26.89
CA LEU A 149 10.40 3.64 -25.74
C LEU A 149 9.06 3.05 -26.19
N GLU A 150 8.44 3.57 -27.26
CA GLU A 150 7.22 3.01 -27.84
C GLU A 150 7.44 1.61 -28.40
N ASN A 151 8.52 1.40 -29.15
CA ASN A 151 8.87 0.08 -29.66
C ASN A 151 9.15 -0.92 -28.51
N GLN A 152 9.93 -0.50 -27.51
CA GLN A 152 10.20 -1.30 -26.32
C GLN A 152 8.89 -1.65 -25.58
N ARG A 153 7.98 -0.70 -25.41
CA ARG A 153 6.67 -0.92 -24.82
C ARG A 153 5.84 -1.96 -25.59
N ARG A 154 5.83 -1.89 -26.94
CA ARG A 154 5.11 -2.85 -27.78
C ARG A 154 5.64 -4.28 -27.60
N MET A 155 6.97 -4.44 -27.59
CA MET A 155 7.60 -5.75 -27.37
C MET A 155 7.24 -6.32 -25.99
N LEU A 156 7.40 -5.53 -24.94
CA LEU A 156 7.13 -5.95 -23.57
C LEU A 156 5.64 -6.25 -23.30
N ASN A 157 4.71 -5.53 -23.94
CA ASN A 157 3.29 -5.84 -23.86
C ASN A 157 2.95 -7.21 -24.46
N ASN A 158 3.57 -7.61 -25.54
CA ASN A 158 3.34 -8.92 -26.15
C ASN A 158 3.85 -10.05 -25.25
N GLU A 159 5.00 -9.87 -24.59
CA GLU A 159 5.53 -10.82 -23.63
C GLU A 159 4.60 -10.95 -22.39
N ASP A 160 4.13 -9.85 -21.80
CA ASP A 160 3.24 -9.86 -20.63
C ASP A 160 1.92 -10.60 -20.91
N LYS A 161 1.34 -10.44 -22.08
CA LYS A 161 0.15 -11.18 -22.50
C LYS A 161 0.37 -12.68 -22.54
N PHE A 162 1.54 -13.12 -22.99
CA PHE A 162 1.86 -14.54 -23.10
C PHE A 162 2.02 -15.24 -21.73
N PHE A 163 2.66 -14.55 -20.76
CA PHE A 163 2.93 -15.13 -19.43
C PHE A 163 1.79 -14.99 -18.43
N SER A 164 0.82 -14.12 -18.67
CA SER A 164 -0.25 -13.81 -17.70
C SER A 164 -1.26 -14.94 -17.45
N THR A 165 -1.30 -15.95 -18.28
CA THR A 165 -2.31 -17.03 -18.21
C THR A 165 -2.01 -18.12 -17.17
N PHE A 166 -0.80 -18.20 -16.65
CA PHE A 166 -0.34 -19.35 -15.85
C PHE A 166 -0.44 -19.22 -14.32
N GLN A 167 -0.49 -18.02 -13.74
CA GLN A 167 -0.30 -17.84 -12.27
C GLN A 167 -1.56 -17.75 -11.40
N LEU A 168 -2.76 -17.62 -11.96
CA LEU A 168 -3.98 -17.34 -11.18
C LEU A 168 -4.63 -18.57 -10.51
N ARG A 169 -4.42 -19.78 -11.02
CA ARG A 169 -5.19 -20.99 -10.61
C ARG A 169 -4.97 -21.41 -9.16
N ASP A 170 -3.75 -21.34 -8.64
CA ASP A 170 -3.44 -21.83 -7.28
C ASP A 170 -3.99 -20.95 -6.16
N ARG A 171 -4.05 -19.65 -6.38
CA ARG A 171 -4.63 -18.72 -5.39
C ARG A 171 -6.13 -18.89 -5.25
N ILE A 172 -6.84 -19.03 -6.35
CA ILE A 172 -8.29 -19.28 -6.37
C ILE A 172 -8.63 -20.55 -5.61
N LYS A 173 -7.87 -21.63 -5.82
CA LYS A 173 -8.06 -22.89 -5.08
C LYS A 173 -7.89 -22.69 -3.56
N LYS A 174 -6.88 -21.94 -3.13
CA LYS A 174 -6.66 -21.65 -1.72
C LYS A 174 -7.80 -20.81 -1.13
N ILE A 175 -8.28 -19.79 -1.84
CA ILE A 175 -9.41 -18.95 -1.42
C ILE A 175 -10.66 -19.81 -1.24
N ASN A 176 -11.00 -20.65 -2.22
CA ASN A 176 -12.17 -21.51 -2.17
C ASN A 176 -12.09 -22.53 -1.01
N THR A 177 -10.92 -23.09 -0.75
CA THR A 177 -10.70 -24.00 0.38
C THR A 177 -10.94 -23.30 1.71
N ARG A 178 -10.42 -22.09 1.89
CA ARG A 178 -10.59 -21.30 3.13
C ARG A 178 -12.00 -20.78 3.31
N ALA A 179 -12.68 -20.43 2.22
CA ALA A 179 -14.08 -19.97 2.25
C ALA A 179 -15.03 -21.01 2.86
N LYS A 180 -14.70 -22.31 2.75
CA LYS A 180 -15.46 -23.39 3.38
C LYS A 180 -15.40 -23.40 4.91
N LEU A 181 -14.41 -22.72 5.51
CA LEU A 181 -14.24 -22.63 6.95
C LEU A 181 -15.12 -21.54 7.59
N LEU A 182 -15.60 -20.58 6.78
CA LEU A 182 -16.42 -19.49 7.27
C LEU A 182 -17.86 -19.94 7.52
N PRO A 183 -18.56 -19.35 8.52
CA PRO A 183 -19.99 -19.57 8.75
C PRO A 183 -20.82 -19.36 7.48
N ASP A 184 -21.92 -20.09 7.32
CA ASP A 184 -22.77 -19.94 6.13
C ASP A 184 -23.49 -18.61 6.09
N THR A 185 -23.92 -18.10 7.26
CA THR A 185 -24.54 -16.78 7.38
C THR A 185 -23.52 -15.75 7.83
N TYR A 186 -23.44 -14.65 7.10
CA TYR A 186 -22.57 -13.54 7.45
C TYR A 186 -23.05 -12.85 8.73
N SER A 187 -22.19 -12.80 9.74
CA SER A 187 -22.33 -11.90 10.88
C SER A 187 -20.97 -11.53 11.42
N VAL A 188 -20.79 -10.28 11.85
CA VAL A 188 -19.55 -9.81 12.48
C VAL A 188 -19.24 -10.63 13.74
N LYS A 189 -20.27 -10.99 14.52
CA LYS A 189 -20.14 -11.84 15.71
C LYS A 189 -19.59 -13.22 15.34
N GLY A 190 -20.19 -13.91 14.37
CA GLY A 190 -19.75 -15.25 13.94
C GLY A 190 -18.33 -15.23 13.34
N LEU A 191 -17.95 -14.16 12.59
CA LEU A 191 -16.59 -14.03 12.09
C LEU A 191 -15.58 -13.79 13.22
N ASN A 192 -15.93 -13.01 14.26
CA ASN A 192 -15.06 -12.81 15.41
C ASN A 192 -14.92 -14.10 16.25
N GLU A 193 -15.98 -14.87 16.42
CA GLU A 193 -15.94 -16.17 17.11
C GLU A 193 -15.01 -17.16 16.39
N LEU A 194 -15.09 -17.22 15.06
CA LEU A 194 -14.16 -18.02 14.25
C LEU A 194 -12.70 -17.49 14.38
N ALA A 195 -12.53 -16.16 14.31
CA ALA A 195 -11.24 -15.51 14.49
C ALA A 195 -10.58 -15.90 15.81
N GLU A 196 -11.33 -15.87 16.90
CA GLU A 196 -10.85 -16.26 18.22
C GLU A 196 -10.50 -17.74 18.31
N GLN A 197 -11.33 -18.62 17.74
CA GLN A 197 -11.08 -20.05 17.73
C GLN A 197 -9.81 -20.43 16.94
N GLU A 198 -9.62 -19.84 15.77
CA GLU A 198 -8.43 -20.08 14.95
C GLU A 198 -7.17 -19.48 15.56
N ALA A 199 -7.25 -18.24 16.03
CA ALA A 199 -6.13 -17.55 16.63
C ALA A 199 -5.66 -18.21 17.91
N ALA A 200 -6.58 -18.64 18.80
CA ALA A 200 -6.24 -19.31 20.04
C ALA A 200 -5.38 -20.57 19.84
N LYS A 201 -5.66 -21.35 18.79
CA LYS A 201 -4.89 -22.55 18.43
C LYS A 201 -3.49 -22.19 17.89
N ASN A 202 -3.37 -21.04 17.25
CA ASN A 202 -2.17 -20.64 16.50
C ASN A 202 -1.24 -19.68 17.26
N THR A 203 -1.61 -19.19 18.47
CA THR A 203 -0.85 -18.18 19.22
C THR A 203 -0.51 -18.56 20.66
N ASN A 204 -0.68 -19.82 21.04
CA ASN A 204 -0.59 -20.28 22.43
C ASN A 204 0.82 -20.65 22.92
N SER A 205 1.86 -20.52 22.09
CA SER A 205 3.22 -20.97 22.40
C SER A 205 4.24 -19.84 22.56
N ASN A 206 3.81 -18.59 22.62
CA ASN A 206 4.72 -17.46 22.76
C ASN A 206 4.12 -16.30 23.55
N SER A 207 4.97 -15.47 24.16
CA SER A 207 4.55 -14.35 25.01
C SER A 207 3.95 -13.16 24.25
N PHE A 208 4.23 -13.04 22.95
CA PHE A 208 3.72 -11.96 22.11
C PHE A 208 2.27 -12.17 21.66
N GLY A 209 1.73 -13.38 21.82
CA GLY A 209 0.40 -13.72 21.34
C GLY A 209 0.26 -13.71 19.82
N ILE A 210 1.35 -13.97 19.10
CA ILE A 210 1.43 -14.02 17.64
C ILE A 210 1.50 -15.45 17.13
N ASN A 211 1.42 -15.62 15.82
CA ASN A 211 1.43 -16.92 15.16
C ASN A 211 2.64 -17.76 15.57
N ASN A 212 2.39 -18.96 16.10
CA ASN A 212 3.39 -19.87 16.63
C ASN A 212 4.47 -20.24 15.61
N ARG A 213 4.08 -20.46 14.34
CA ARG A 213 5.01 -20.79 13.27
C ARG A 213 5.92 -19.59 12.96
N PHE A 214 5.33 -18.39 12.86
CA PHE A 214 6.11 -17.17 12.66
C PHE A 214 7.11 -16.98 13.80
N PHE A 215 6.66 -17.08 15.04
CA PHE A 215 7.53 -16.96 16.21
C PHE A 215 8.70 -17.96 16.15
N LYS A 216 8.41 -19.24 15.94
CA LYS A 216 9.42 -20.29 15.88
C LYS A 216 10.44 -20.09 14.76
N THR A 217 9.99 -19.63 13.59
CA THR A 217 10.86 -19.54 12.40
C THR A 217 11.61 -18.22 12.28
N ARG A 218 11.03 -17.12 12.77
CA ARG A 218 11.59 -15.76 12.59
C ARG A 218 12.15 -15.16 13.87
N LEU A 219 11.58 -15.49 15.03
CA LEU A 219 11.91 -14.91 16.33
C LEU A 219 12.52 -15.93 17.29
N ASN A 220 13.46 -16.74 16.81
CA ASN A 220 14.20 -17.65 17.70
C ASN A 220 14.98 -16.86 18.77
N LYS A 221 15.38 -17.53 19.86
CA LYS A 221 16.03 -16.90 21.03
C LYS A 221 17.19 -15.96 20.66
N ARG A 222 18.05 -16.34 19.70
CA ARG A 222 19.19 -15.52 19.26
C ARG A 222 18.73 -14.24 18.55
N ASN A 223 17.71 -14.33 17.70
CA ASN A 223 17.15 -13.18 16.99
C ASN A 223 16.43 -12.24 17.96
N LEU A 224 15.66 -12.79 18.91
CA LEU A 224 14.98 -11.99 19.92
C LEU A 224 15.97 -11.12 20.72
N MET A 225 17.08 -11.70 21.19
CA MET A 225 18.07 -10.92 21.94
C MET A 225 18.62 -9.72 21.15
N LYS A 226 18.79 -9.86 19.83
CA LYS A 226 19.25 -8.76 18.96
C LYS A 226 18.18 -7.69 18.71
N LEU A 227 16.91 -8.07 18.80
CA LEU A 227 15.78 -7.21 18.48
C LEU A 227 15.25 -6.45 19.70
N LYS A 228 15.69 -6.82 20.92
CA LYS A 228 15.35 -6.07 22.11
C LYS A 228 15.87 -4.62 22.01
N ASP A 229 15.01 -3.66 22.25
CA ASP A 229 15.29 -2.22 22.17
C ASP A 229 15.83 -1.72 20.82
N SER A 230 15.82 -2.54 19.77
CA SER A 230 16.43 -2.25 18.46
C SER A 230 15.69 -1.18 17.65
N GLN A 231 14.45 -0.83 18.04
CA GLN A 231 13.62 0.15 17.35
C GLN A 231 13.42 1.44 18.18
N ARG A 232 14.17 1.62 19.26
CA ARG A 232 14.06 2.79 20.13
C ARG A 232 14.27 4.11 19.40
N ASP A 233 15.20 4.13 18.44
CA ASP A 233 15.58 5.34 17.70
C ASP A 233 14.87 5.45 16.34
N PHE A 234 13.87 4.61 16.07
CA PHE A 234 13.10 4.71 14.84
C PHE A 234 12.22 5.96 14.85
N ASP A 235 12.20 6.64 13.70
CA ASP A 235 11.38 7.84 13.50
C ASP A 235 10.65 7.75 12.15
N TYR A 236 9.40 7.32 12.18
CA TYR A 236 8.53 7.23 11.02
C TYR A 236 7.91 8.59 10.64
N THR A 237 8.12 9.63 11.42
CA THR A 237 7.61 10.98 11.11
C THR A 237 8.44 11.68 10.03
N LYS A 238 9.66 11.18 9.77
CA LYS A 238 10.62 11.75 8.82
C LYS A 238 11.01 10.73 7.78
N SER A 239 10.40 10.82 6.61
CA SER A 239 10.59 9.85 5.54
C SER A 239 10.38 10.45 4.16
N VAL A 240 11.15 9.97 3.20
CA VAL A 240 10.91 10.20 1.77
C VAL A 240 9.62 9.51 1.29
N GLU A 241 9.17 8.49 2.00
CA GLU A 241 7.95 7.73 1.68
C GLU A 241 6.68 8.61 1.67
N TYR A 242 6.63 9.70 2.46
CA TYR A 242 5.53 10.67 2.39
C TYR A 242 5.35 11.28 0.99
N SER A 243 6.45 11.56 0.31
CA SER A 243 6.40 12.07 -1.05
C SER A 243 6.24 10.96 -2.11
N ASP A 244 6.73 9.75 -1.84
CA ASP A 244 6.45 8.58 -2.68
C ASP A 244 4.96 8.21 -2.59
N PHE A 245 4.36 8.31 -1.41
CA PHE A 245 2.92 8.14 -1.20
C PHE A 245 2.10 9.21 -1.95
N GLU A 246 2.58 10.45 -2.01
CA GLU A 246 1.94 11.52 -2.77
C GLU A 246 1.82 11.18 -4.27
N LEU A 247 2.77 10.44 -4.84
CA LEU A 247 2.66 9.97 -6.23
C LEU A 247 1.43 9.08 -6.45
N MET A 248 1.11 8.21 -5.48
CA MET A 248 -0.09 7.38 -5.53
C MET A 248 -1.36 8.24 -5.39
N LEU A 249 -1.37 9.19 -4.45
CA LEU A 249 -2.49 10.08 -4.22
C LEU A 249 -2.80 10.90 -5.47
N GLN A 250 -1.79 11.47 -6.11
CA GLN A 250 -1.94 12.18 -7.37
C GLN A 250 -2.49 11.30 -8.49
N GLN A 251 -2.04 10.03 -8.57
CA GLN A 251 -2.55 9.11 -9.58
C GLN A 251 -4.04 8.78 -9.33
N PHE A 252 -4.46 8.58 -8.09
CA PHE A 252 -5.87 8.41 -7.73
C PHE A 252 -6.70 9.67 -8.03
N ALA A 253 -6.17 10.84 -7.69
CA ALA A 253 -6.84 12.11 -7.96
C ALA A 253 -7.06 12.34 -9.46
N LYS A 254 -6.04 12.07 -10.27
CA LYS A 254 -6.11 12.19 -11.74
C LYS A 254 -7.18 11.30 -12.36
N GLN A 255 -7.46 10.16 -11.74
CA GLN A 255 -8.46 9.20 -12.20
C GLN A 255 -9.81 9.33 -11.45
N HIS A 256 -9.97 10.30 -10.57
CA HIS A 256 -11.16 10.44 -9.71
C HIS A 256 -11.51 9.14 -8.96
N THR A 257 -10.49 8.34 -8.63
CA THR A 257 -10.66 7.06 -7.95
C THR A 257 -11.10 7.29 -6.52
N ASN A 258 -12.19 6.67 -6.10
CA ASN A 258 -12.61 6.66 -4.70
C ASN A 258 -11.78 5.65 -3.91
N VAL A 259 -11.03 6.10 -2.91
CA VAL A 259 -10.08 5.26 -2.19
C VAL A 259 -10.45 5.16 -0.72
N LEU A 260 -10.48 3.92 -0.20
CA LEU A 260 -10.48 3.64 1.24
C LEU A 260 -9.05 3.36 1.69
N PHE A 261 -8.54 4.15 2.61
CA PHE A 261 -7.25 3.93 3.27
C PHE A 261 -7.45 3.21 4.59
N ILE A 262 -6.64 2.19 4.84
CA ILE A 262 -6.65 1.43 6.09
C ILE A 262 -5.26 1.56 6.71
N ILE A 263 -5.20 2.04 7.95
CA ILE A 263 -3.96 2.22 8.69
C ILE A 263 -3.87 1.13 9.74
N PRO A 264 -3.05 0.08 9.57
CA PRO A 264 -2.95 -1.03 10.51
C PRO A 264 -2.18 -0.63 11.78
N PRO A 265 -2.33 -1.37 12.89
CA PRO A 265 -1.50 -1.22 14.09
C PRO A 265 -0.17 -1.97 13.97
N ILE A 266 0.65 -1.86 15.01
CA ILE A 266 1.75 -2.78 15.34
C ILE A 266 1.34 -3.59 16.57
N ASN A 267 1.79 -4.83 16.68
CA ASN A 267 1.58 -5.62 17.90
C ASN A 267 2.20 -4.90 19.11
N GLN A 268 1.38 -4.58 20.10
CA GLN A 268 1.79 -3.76 21.24
C GLN A 268 2.93 -4.42 22.04
N LYS A 269 2.86 -5.70 22.34
CA LYS A 269 3.91 -6.42 23.07
C LYS A 269 5.22 -6.44 22.30
N TRP A 270 5.14 -6.43 20.96
CA TRP A 270 6.30 -6.33 20.11
C TRP A 270 6.92 -4.93 20.14
N SER A 271 6.12 -3.88 20.03
CA SER A 271 6.62 -2.50 20.14
C SER A 271 7.27 -2.25 21.51
N GLU A 272 6.64 -2.72 22.59
CA GLU A 272 7.22 -2.64 23.94
C GLU A 272 8.56 -3.37 24.03
N TYR A 273 8.67 -4.56 23.43
CA TYR A 273 9.89 -5.36 23.45
C TYR A 273 11.03 -4.72 22.64
N THR A 274 10.71 -4.17 21.49
CA THR A 274 11.71 -3.54 20.59
C THR A 274 12.01 -2.09 20.94
N GLY A 275 11.27 -1.51 21.89
CA GLY A 275 11.41 -0.11 22.29
C GLY A 275 10.83 0.87 21.27
N LEU A 276 9.99 0.42 20.35
CA LEU A 276 9.33 1.32 19.38
C LEU A 276 8.36 2.25 20.10
N SER A 277 8.54 3.55 19.94
CA SER A 277 7.70 4.57 20.58
C SER A 277 6.30 4.59 19.98
N GLU A 278 5.28 4.30 20.81
CA GLU A 278 3.88 4.44 20.42
C GLU A 278 3.52 5.90 20.08
N GLU A 279 4.07 6.85 20.83
CA GLU A 279 3.87 8.28 20.56
C GLU A 279 4.40 8.67 19.18
N MET A 280 5.60 8.22 18.81
CA MET A 280 6.18 8.44 17.48
C MET A 280 5.32 7.78 16.41
N TYR A 281 4.85 6.55 16.66
CA TYR A 281 3.98 5.82 15.74
C TYR A 281 2.68 6.60 15.49
N GLN A 282 2.00 7.07 16.53
CA GLN A 282 0.77 7.85 16.41
C GLN A 282 0.99 9.23 15.75
N LYS A 283 2.19 9.85 15.94
CA LYS A 283 2.56 11.06 15.19
C LYS A 283 2.68 10.78 13.69
N SER A 284 3.23 9.63 13.31
CA SER A 284 3.30 9.24 11.88
C SER A 284 1.92 8.97 11.28
N VAL A 285 1.03 8.29 12.03
CA VAL A 285 -0.38 8.11 11.65
C VAL A 285 -1.07 9.46 11.45
N SER A 286 -0.91 10.39 12.38
CA SER A 286 -1.48 11.74 12.28
C SER A 286 -0.96 12.48 11.04
N LYS A 287 0.33 12.35 10.72
CA LYS A 287 0.92 12.95 9.52
C LYS A 287 0.36 12.35 8.22
N ILE A 288 0.18 11.03 8.17
CA ILE A 288 -0.48 10.36 7.03
C ILE A 288 -1.92 10.87 6.88
N LYS A 289 -2.69 10.89 7.97
CA LYS A 289 -4.09 11.39 7.95
C LYS A 289 -4.19 12.84 7.53
N TYR A 290 -3.27 13.69 7.98
CA TYR A 290 -3.19 15.08 7.54
C TYR A 290 -2.94 15.19 6.03
N GLN A 291 -1.98 14.43 5.49
CA GLN A 291 -1.70 14.41 4.05
C GLN A 291 -2.90 13.95 3.23
N LEU A 292 -3.66 12.98 3.72
CA LEU A 292 -4.89 12.52 3.10
C LEU A 292 -6.01 13.56 3.16
N ALA A 293 -6.35 14.01 4.36
CA ALA A 293 -7.50 14.88 4.61
C ALA A 293 -7.34 16.25 3.93
N SER A 294 -6.12 16.82 3.94
CA SER A 294 -5.81 18.10 3.30
C SER A 294 -6.04 18.10 1.78
N GLN A 295 -6.12 16.93 1.17
CA GLN A 295 -6.30 16.76 -0.27
C GLN A 295 -7.67 16.16 -0.64
N GLY A 296 -8.54 15.93 0.36
CA GLY A 296 -9.89 15.42 0.14
C GLY A 296 -10.04 13.91 0.17
N PHE A 297 -9.00 13.16 0.58
CA PHE A 297 -9.08 11.71 0.78
C PHE A 297 -9.63 11.41 2.18
N ASN A 298 -10.96 11.39 2.31
CA ASN A 298 -11.63 11.34 3.61
C ASN A 298 -12.09 9.93 4.05
N ASN A 299 -11.99 8.91 3.19
CA ASN A 299 -12.31 7.54 3.58
C ASN A 299 -11.08 6.90 4.21
N VAL A 300 -10.95 6.99 5.52
CA VAL A 300 -9.83 6.44 6.28
C VAL A 300 -10.35 5.62 7.43
N GLU A 301 -9.95 4.35 7.49
CA GLU A 301 -10.14 3.46 8.63
C GLU A 301 -8.84 3.38 9.43
N ASP A 302 -8.83 3.98 10.59
CA ASP A 302 -7.66 4.07 11.46
C ASP A 302 -7.70 2.96 12.52
N LEU A 303 -7.04 1.86 12.23
CA LEU A 303 -6.90 0.72 13.14
C LEU A 303 -5.62 0.79 13.99
N SER A 304 -4.85 1.88 13.91
CA SER A 304 -3.52 2.00 14.49
C SER A 304 -3.43 1.77 16.01
N ARG A 305 -4.55 1.92 16.72
CA ARG A 305 -4.59 1.76 18.19
C ARG A 305 -5.01 0.36 18.65
N HIS A 306 -5.33 -0.55 17.74
CA HIS A 306 -5.82 -1.90 18.07
C HIS A 306 -4.69 -2.94 18.27
N GLY A 307 -3.41 -2.51 18.32
CA GLY A 307 -2.27 -3.42 18.44
C GLY A 307 -2.19 -4.23 19.73
N GLY A 308 -2.86 -3.80 20.81
CA GLY A 308 -2.98 -4.52 22.07
C GLY A 308 -4.17 -5.48 22.13
N GLU A 309 -5.08 -5.43 21.17
CA GLU A 309 -6.24 -6.32 21.16
C GLU A 309 -5.84 -7.76 20.83
N LYS A 310 -6.37 -8.67 21.63
CA LYS A 310 -6.11 -10.10 21.47
C LYS A 310 -6.58 -10.58 20.09
N TYR A 311 -5.70 -11.29 19.40
CA TYR A 311 -5.94 -11.88 18.08
C TYR A 311 -6.15 -10.88 16.93
N PHE A 312 -5.86 -9.60 17.14
CA PHE A 312 -5.95 -8.58 16.10
C PHE A 312 -4.77 -8.67 15.10
N MET A 313 -3.59 -9.00 15.62
CA MET A 313 -2.38 -9.15 14.82
C MET A 313 -2.01 -10.62 14.61
N GLU A 314 -1.67 -11.00 13.37
CA GLU A 314 -1.15 -12.35 13.09
C GLU A 314 0.28 -12.49 13.61
N ASP A 315 1.08 -11.45 13.43
CA ASP A 315 2.46 -11.41 13.90
C ASP A 315 2.84 -10.03 14.45
N THR A 316 4.09 -9.64 14.32
CA THR A 316 4.61 -8.38 14.88
C THR A 316 4.03 -7.14 14.22
N ILE A 317 3.64 -7.22 12.94
CA ILE A 317 3.28 -6.08 12.11
C ILE A 317 2.10 -6.32 11.15
N HIS A 318 1.64 -7.54 10.99
CA HIS A 318 0.57 -7.85 10.05
C HIS A 318 -0.75 -8.12 10.76
N LEU A 319 -1.83 -7.62 10.17
CA LEU A 319 -3.19 -7.94 10.57
C LEU A 319 -3.43 -9.44 10.47
N GLY A 320 -4.17 -9.98 11.39
CA GLY A 320 -4.63 -11.35 11.42
C GLY A 320 -6.11 -11.42 11.71
N TRP A 321 -6.62 -12.56 11.87
CA TRP A 321 -7.95 -12.95 12.32
C TRP A 321 -8.94 -11.80 12.59
N ARG A 322 -8.99 -11.26 13.83
CA ARG A 322 -9.90 -10.15 14.18
C ARG A 322 -9.57 -8.85 13.44
N GLY A 323 -8.29 -8.63 13.13
CA GLY A 323 -7.88 -7.48 12.33
C GLY A 323 -8.49 -7.50 10.92
N TRP A 324 -8.56 -8.69 10.29
CA TRP A 324 -9.22 -8.81 8.99
C TRP A 324 -10.74 -8.66 9.08
N VAL A 325 -11.36 -9.06 10.19
CA VAL A 325 -12.79 -8.78 10.44
C VAL A 325 -13.03 -7.28 10.53
N ALA A 326 -12.16 -6.53 11.22
CA ALA A 326 -12.25 -5.07 11.29
C ALA A 326 -12.07 -4.43 9.89
N VAL A 327 -11.15 -4.95 9.09
CA VAL A 327 -11.00 -4.51 7.69
C VAL A 327 -12.28 -4.77 6.88
N ASP A 328 -12.92 -5.94 7.01
CA ASP A 328 -14.18 -6.21 6.30
C ASP A 328 -15.31 -5.27 6.73
N GLN A 329 -15.35 -4.89 8.02
CA GLN A 329 -16.33 -3.92 8.53
C GLN A 329 -16.18 -2.52 7.90
N ALA A 330 -14.97 -2.14 7.49
CA ALA A 330 -14.73 -0.89 6.75
C ALA A 330 -14.96 -1.07 5.24
N VAL A 331 -14.45 -2.15 4.67
CA VAL A 331 -14.50 -2.40 3.22
C VAL A 331 -15.93 -2.66 2.73
N LYS A 332 -16.72 -3.47 3.45
CA LYS A 332 -18.09 -3.83 3.04
C LYS A 332 -18.97 -2.59 2.80
N PRO A 333 -19.17 -1.68 3.76
CA PRO A 333 -20.00 -0.50 3.55
C PRO A 333 -19.39 0.46 2.51
N PHE A 334 -18.07 0.58 2.46
CA PHE A 334 -17.41 1.37 1.43
C PHE A 334 -17.74 0.86 0.02
N MET A 335 -17.70 -0.45 -0.20
CA MET A 335 -18.01 -1.05 -1.50
C MET A 335 -19.50 -0.94 -1.88
N GLN A 336 -20.39 -0.95 -0.89
CA GLN A 336 -21.84 -0.87 -1.11
C GLN A 336 -22.34 0.54 -1.43
N ARG A 337 -21.61 1.59 -1.00
CA ARG A 337 -21.99 2.98 -1.31
C ARG A 337 -21.90 3.24 -2.83
N PRO A 338 -22.78 4.04 -3.42
CA PRO A 338 -22.60 4.50 -4.80
C PRO A 338 -21.26 5.22 -4.98
N ASN A 339 -20.68 5.12 -6.17
CA ASN A 339 -19.54 5.98 -6.50
C ASN A 339 -20.05 7.41 -6.70
N GLY A 340 -19.53 8.35 -5.89
CA GLY A 340 -19.68 9.78 -6.09
C GLY A 340 -18.56 10.34 -6.96
N ARG A 341 -18.72 11.57 -7.44
CA ARG A 341 -17.56 12.32 -7.96
C ARG A 341 -16.75 12.83 -6.78
N TYR A 342 -15.48 12.47 -6.76
CA TYR A 342 -14.52 12.93 -5.75
C TYR A 342 -13.63 13.99 -6.38
N ASN A 343 -13.62 15.18 -5.78
CA ASN A 343 -12.71 16.25 -6.16
C ASN A 343 -11.56 16.28 -5.16
N TYR A 344 -10.39 15.98 -5.65
CA TYR A 344 -9.16 16.01 -4.87
C TYR A 344 -8.39 17.29 -5.17
N ASN A 345 -7.76 17.86 -4.15
CA ASN A 345 -6.93 19.05 -4.28
C ASN A 345 -5.47 18.69 -3.94
N ILE A 346 -4.74 18.24 -4.95
CA ILE A 346 -3.35 17.79 -4.82
C ILE A 346 -2.41 18.97 -4.61
N HIS A 347 -1.50 18.85 -3.65
CA HIS A 347 -0.56 19.90 -3.27
C HIS A 347 0.90 19.48 -3.51
N ASP A 348 1.61 20.20 -4.37
CA ASP A 348 3.03 20.00 -4.66
C ASP A 348 3.94 20.13 -3.42
N TYR A 349 3.45 20.76 -2.35
CA TYR A 349 4.13 20.85 -1.06
C TYR A 349 4.56 19.49 -0.53
N PHE A 350 3.76 18.44 -0.75
CA PHE A 350 4.04 17.09 -0.27
C PHE A 350 5.21 16.40 -0.99
N TYR A 351 5.73 16.98 -2.09
CA TYR A 351 6.99 16.56 -2.72
C TYR A 351 8.24 17.23 -2.14
N THR A 352 8.10 18.15 -1.18
CA THR A 352 9.23 18.92 -0.67
C THR A 352 10.02 18.17 0.41
N LYS A 353 11.33 18.44 0.47
CA LYS A 353 12.17 17.95 1.57
C LYS A 353 11.72 18.50 2.95
N LYS A 354 11.08 19.65 2.96
CA LYS A 354 10.51 20.23 4.17
C LYS A 354 9.46 19.29 4.74
N TRP A 355 8.46 18.90 3.94
CA TRP A 355 7.43 17.94 4.34
C TRP A 355 8.01 16.60 4.78
N GLN A 356 8.97 16.04 4.04
CA GLN A 356 9.61 14.78 4.38
C GLN A 356 10.27 14.79 5.77
N LYS A 357 10.82 15.92 6.19
CA LYS A 357 11.61 16.06 7.43
C LYS A 357 10.86 16.69 8.60
N GLU A 358 9.71 17.30 8.35
CA GLU A 358 8.96 18.04 9.35
C GLU A 358 8.16 17.09 10.25
N PRO A 359 8.38 17.08 11.57
CA PRO A 359 7.55 16.30 12.47
C PRO A 359 6.14 16.91 12.51
N HIS A 360 5.13 16.06 12.44
CA HIS A 360 3.74 16.49 12.56
C HIS A 360 3.28 16.44 14.01
N LYS A 361 2.50 17.45 14.46
CA LYS A 361 1.92 17.47 15.81
C LYS A 361 0.60 16.72 15.83
N ILE A 362 0.36 15.89 16.83
CA ILE A 362 -0.93 15.23 17.07
C ILE A 362 -1.99 16.33 17.31
N GLY A 363 -3.16 16.21 16.70
CA GLY A 363 -4.25 17.17 16.82
C GLY A 363 -4.24 18.34 15.83
N SER A 364 -3.24 18.45 14.97
CA SER A 364 -3.22 19.48 13.90
C SER A 364 -4.12 19.13 12.70
N THR A 365 -4.83 18.00 12.76
CA THR A 365 -5.70 17.49 11.67
C THR A 365 -7.04 18.18 11.57
N ASP A 366 -7.44 18.97 12.59
CA ASP A 366 -8.77 19.57 12.66
C ASP A 366 -8.91 20.89 11.90
N LYS A 367 -7.84 21.40 11.32
CA LYS A 367 -7.90 22.62 10.49
C LYS A 367 -7.42 22.26 9.09
N SER A 368 -8.31 22.43 8.11
CA SER A 368 -7.92 22.49 6.70
C SER A 368 -6.64 23.28 6.56
N PRO A 369 -5.63 22.80 5.80
CA PRO A 369 -4.44 23.58 5.59
C PRO A 369 -4.85 24.91 5.02
N VAL A 370 -4.58 25.96 5.75
CA VAL A 370 -4.65 27.31 5.23
C VAL A 370 -3.84 27.31 3.94
N ASN A 371 -4.48 27.69 2.84
CA ASN A 371 -3.91 27.89 1.52
C ASN A 371 -2.39 28.04 1.52
N TYR A 372 -1.66 26.95 1.38
CA TYR A 372 -0.29 27.00 0.92
C TYR A 372 -0.31 27.23 -0.59
N SER A 373 -0.78 28.41 -0.99
CA SER A 373 -0.49 28.87 -2.33
C SER A 373 1.01 28.99 -2.40
N LEU A 374 1.65 28.27 -3.29
CA LEU A 374 3.02 28.48 -3.70
C LEU A 374 3.15 29.87 -4.35
N LYS A 375 3.03 30.94 -3.57
CA LYS A 375 3.58 32.25 -3.87
C LYS A 375 5.01 32.22 -3.36
N GLY A 376 5.93 31.95 -4.25
CA GLY A 376 7.35 31.99 -3.94
C GLY A 376 8.15 31.29 -5.01
N LYS A 377 8.58 32.11 -5.95
CA LYS A 377 9.52 31.92 -7.05
C LYS A 377 10.61 30.89 -6.81
#